data_8e9dd970d0d622b53e89b727c57a277e
#
_entry.id   8e9dd970d0d622b53e89b727c57a277e
#
_cell.length_a   1.000
_cell.length_b   1.000
_cell.length_c   1.000
_cell.angle_alpha   90.00
_cell.angle_beta   90.00
_cell.angle_gamma   90.00
#
_symmetry.space_group_name_H-M   'P 1'
#
loop_
_entity.id
_entity.type
_entity.pdbx_description
1 polymer ?
#
loop_
_entity_poly.entity_id
_entity_poly.type
_entity_poly.pdbx_seq_one_letter_code
_entity_poly.pdbx_strand_id
1 'polypeptide(L)'
;MEKSFLAFIEDSIKKNWDLDALTDYKGATLQYKDVARKIEKLHILLEESGIKPGDKVALCGRNSSHWGVAFLAILTYGAVAVPILHEFKADNVHNIVNHSDARLLFVGDVVWEALNEAEMPNLEGIILMTDFTLLVCRSKQLEYAREHLNEMFGKKFPRNFRKEHVSYRRDIPEELALINYTSGTTSFSKGVMLPYRSLWSNTQFAFEVLTLQPGNKVISILPMAHMYGLAFEFIYEFCAGCHVYFLTRMPSPKIIFQAFSEVKPNIVISVPLIIEKIIKKNVLPKLETLKMKLLLKVPLINDKIKEAVREHMVQAFGGNFYEVIIGGAAFNQDVERLLRSLDFPYTVGYGMTECGPIICYEDWLRYKPGSCGKAAPRMEIKIDSPDPQNIVGEILTRGENVMLGYYKNPEATAQAIDAEGWLHTGDLGVIDKNGNVTIKGRSKNMLLGPSGQNIYPEEIEEKISNLPYVCENIVIQQSDHKLAALIYPDFEEAYKQGLTDADIERIMEENRMAVNAELPAYSQITRIKIYPEEFEKTPKKSIKHFLYQEVK
;
A
#
# COMPACT_ATOMS: atom_id res chain seq x y z
N MET A 1 -21.23 -5.52 20.22
CA MET A 1 -21.40 -4.41 19.26
C MET A 1 -21.88 -4.97 17.94
N GLU A 2 -22.83 -4.32 17.32
CA GLU A 2 -23.28 -4.66 15.97
C GLU A 2 -22.10 -4.52 15.00
N LYS A 3 -21.84 -5.55 14.16
CA LYS A 3 -20.75 -5.51 13.18
C LYS A 3 -21.18 -4.61 12.00
N SER A 4 -20.99 -3.30 12.13
CA SER A 4 -21.23 -2.34 11.06
C SER A 4 -20.04 -1.43 10.85
N PHE A 5 -19.46 -1.45 9.65
CA PHE A 5 -18.36 -0.57 9.28
C PHE A 5 -18.79 0.90 9.22
N LEU A 6 -19.97 1.15 8.64
CA LEU A 6 -20.49 2.51 8.51
C LEU A 6 -20.78 3.17 9.87
N ALA A 7 -21.03 2.36 10.90
CA ALA A 7 -21.17 2.87 12.27
C ALA A 7 -19.87 3.47 12.80
N PHE A 8 -18.69 2.96 12.45
CA PHE A 8 -17.42 3.57 12.83
C PHE A 8 -17.28 4.99 12.27
N ILE A 9 -17.67 5.21 11.01
CA ILE A 9 -17.61 6.51 10.35
C ILE A 9 -18.60 7.48 11.03
N GLU A 10 -19.85 7.06 11.22
CA GLU A 10 -20.89 7.87 11.87
C GLU A 10 -20.49 8.28 13.29
N ASP A 11 -20.03 7.32 14.08
CA ASP A 11 -19.59 7.52 15.47
C ASP A 11 -18.41 8.47 15.56
N SER A 12 -17.40 8.30 14.69
CA SER A 12 -16.23 9.16 14.65
C SER A 12 -16.61 10.61 14.34
N ILE A 13 -17.43 10.82 13.32
CA ILE A 13 -17.92 12.16 12.97
C ILE A 13 -18.65 12.81 14.14
N LYS A 14 -19.57 12.10 14.79
CA LYS A 14 -20.36 12.64 15.89
C LYS A 14 -19.53 12.96 17.13
N LYS A 15 -18.57 12.09 17.46
CA LYS A 15 -17.72 12.24 18.65
C LYS A 15 -16.66 13.34 18.46
N ASN A 16 -16.15 13.50 17.24
CA ASN A 16 -15.02 14.39 16.95
C ASN A 16 -15.44 15.66 16.17
N TRP A 17 -16.70 16.04 16.22
CA TRP A 17 -17.37 17.07 15.40
C TRP A 17 -16.56 18.33 15.13
N ASP A 18 -15.90 18.88 16.15
CA ASP A 18 -15.14 20.12 16.08
C ASP A 18 -13.62 19.91 15.94
N LEU A 19 -13.14 18.67 15.86
CA LEU A 19 -11.73 18.38 15.63
C LEU A 19 -11.38 18.51 14.13
N ASP A 20 -10.13 18.85 13.87
CA ASP A 20 -9.56 18.79 12.52
C ASP A 20 -9.51 17.32 12.06
N ALA A 21 -9.98 17.06 10.83
CA ALA A 21 -10.09 15.71 10.28
C ALA A 21 -9.13 15.49 9.12
N LEU A 22 -9.23 16.30 8.07
CA LEU A 22 -8.51 16.11 6.82
C LEU A 22 -7.82 17.40 6.39
N THR A 23 -6.53 17.33 6.11
CA THR A 23 -5.74 18.49 5.62
C THR A 23 -4.97 18.10 4.35
N ASP A 24 -5.11 18.89 3.32
CA ASP A 24 -4.17 18.87 2.20
C ASP A 24 -2.89 19.58 2.66
N TYR A 25 -1.77 18.86 2.75
CA TYR A 25 -0.54 19.40 3.31
C TYR A 25 -0.12 20.71 2.61
N LYS A 26 0.07 21.78 3.40
CA LYS A 26 0.22 23.19 2.97
C LYS A 26 -1.03 23.79 2.32
N GLY A 27 -2.17 23.18 2.47
CA GLY A 27 -3.47 23.63 1.95
C GLY A 27 -4.55 23.75 3.03
N ALA A 28 -5.80 23.56 2.62
CA ALA A 28 -6.96 23.71 3.47
C ALA A 28 -7.14 22.53 4.45
N THR A 29 -7.73 22.82 5.60
CA THR A 29 -8.14 21.84 6.61
C THR A 29 -9.67 21.76 6.65
N LEU A 30 -10.19 20.55 6.70
CA LEU A 30 -11.59 20.22 6.98
C LEU A 30 -11.72 19.65 8.38
N GLN A 31 -12.64 20.18 9.17
CA GLN A 31 -13.05 19.57 10.44
C GLN A 31 -14.03 18.40 10.17
N TYR A 32 -14.24 17.52 11.14
CA TYR A 32 -15.19 16.40 11.00
C TYR A 32 -16.59 16.90 10.59
N LYS A 33 -17.04 18.04 11.11
CA LYS A 33 -18.30 18.68 10.71
C LYS A 33 -18.33 19.14 9.25
N ASP A 34 -17.19 19.56 8.69
CA ASP A 34 -17.10 19.98 7.29
C ASP A 34 -17.13 18.77 6.37
N VAL A 35 -16.44 17.68 6.78
CA VAL A 35 -16.51 16.38 6.10
C VAL A 35 -17.96 15.88 6.07
N ALA A 36 -18.64 15.86 7.22
CA ALA A 36 -20.04 15.46 7.31
C ALA A 36 -20.97 16.26 6.40
N ARG A 37 -20.79 17.58 6.37
CA ARG A 37 -21.57 18.48 5.49
C ARG A 37 -21.33 18.19 4.02
N LYS A 38 -20.08 17.92 3.64
CA LYS A 38 -19.72 17.58 2.25
C LYS A 38 -20.26 16.20 1.87
N ILE A 39 -20.19 15.21 2.76
CA ILE A 39 -20.78 13.88 2.57
C ILE A 39 -22.29 14.03 2.31
N GLU A 40 -23.01 14.79 3.13
CA GLU A 40 -24.43 14.98 2.98
C GLU A 40 -24.81 15.65 1.64
N LYS A 41 -24.02 16.64 1.20
CA LYS A 41 -24.20 17.23 -0.12
C LYS A 41 -23.98 16.22 -1.25
N LEU A 42 -22.98 15.37 -1.13
CA LEU A 42 -22.75 14.33 -2.11
C LEU A 42 -23.85 13.25 -2.06
N HIS A 43 -24.42 12.92 -0.90
CA HIS A 43 -25.58 12.05 -0.80
C HIS A 43 -26.78 12.62 -1.59
N ILE A 44 -27.08 13.90 -1.42
CA ILE A 44 -28.14 14.58 -2.19
C ILE A 44 -27.84 14.51 -3.68
N LEU A 45 -26.59 14.78 -4.08
CA LEU A 45 -26.17 14.71 -5.48
C LEU A 45 -26.37 13.29 -6.06
N LEU A 46 -25.94 12.26 -5.35
CA LEU A 46 -26.08 10.86 -5.78
C LEU A 46 -27.55 10.45 -5.88
N GLU A 47 -28.36 10.77 -4.87
CA GLU A 47 -29.78 10.43 -4.81
C GLU A 47 -30.55 11.07 -5.96
N GLU A 48 -30.42 12.38 -6.13
CA GLU A 48 -31.12 13.16 -7.17
C GLU A 48 -30.63 12.84 -8.59
N SER A 49 -29.38 12.36 -8.71
CA SER A 49 -28.85 11.84 -9.99
C SER A 49 -29.37 10.45 -10.34
N GLY A 50 -30.16 9.81 -9.45
CA GLY A 50 -30.70 8.49 -9.65
C GLY A 50 -29.70 7.35 -9.42
N ILE A 51 -28.58 7.62 -8.75
CA ILE A 51 -27.65 6.59 -8.27
C ILE A 51 -28.34 5.81 -7.14
N LYS A 52 -28.22 4.49 -7.17
CA LYS A 52 -28.84 3.60 -6.17
C LYS A 52 -27.75 2.91 -5.34
N PRO A 53 -28.08 2.45 -4.11
CA PRO A 53 -27.23 1.53 -3.39
C PRO A 53 -26.81 0.33 -4.27
N GLY A 54 -25.51 -0.01 -4.26
CA GLY A 54 -24.93 -1.04 -5.12
C GLY A 54 -24.45 -0.57 -6.50
N ASP A 55 -24.84 0.62 -6.96
CA ASP A 55 -24.25 1.22 -8.17
C ASP A 55 -22.76 1.58 -7.93
N LYS A 56 -21.95 1.46 -8.96
CA LYS A 56 -20.51 1.70 -8.87
C LYS A 56 -20.20 3.17 -9.20
N VAL A 57 -19.34 3.75 -8.35
CA VAL A 57 -18.82 5.11 -8.52
C VAL A 57 -17.31 5.06 -8.44
N ALA A 58 -16.65 5.46 -9.53
CA ALA A 58 -15.19 5.43 -9.62
C ALA A 58 -14.55 6.71 -9.04
N LEU A 59 -13.33 6.54 -8.52
CA LEU A 59 -12.49 7.62 -8.02
C LEU A 59 -11.08 7.45 -8.58
N CYS A 60 -10.55 8.45 -9.28
CA CYS A 60 -9.19 8.43 -9.82
C CYS A 60 -8.52 9.79 -9.61
N GLY A 61 -7.62 9.87 -8.65
CA GLY A 61 -6.92 11.11 -8.33
C GLY A 61 -5.83 10.91 -7.27
N ARG A 62 -5.03 11.94 -7.06
CA ARG A 62 -4.04 11.95 -5.97
C ARG A 62 -4.73 12.01 -4.61
N ASN A 63 -4.03 11.57 -3.58
CA ASN A 63 -4.48 11.71 -2.21
C ASN A 63 -4.85 13.16 -1.92
N SER A 64 -6.07 13.37 -1.40
CA SER A 64 -6.56 14.70 -1.00
C SER A 64 -7.75 14.58 -0.05
N SER A 65 -8.03 15.66 0.66
CA SER A 65 -9.22 15.75 1.52
C SER A 65 -10.52 15.52 0.75
N HIS A 66 -10.62 16.02 -0.47
CA HIS A 66 -11.79 15.80 -1.33
C HIS A 66 -11.91 14.37 -1.83
N TRP A 67 -10.78 13.69 -2.13
CA TRP A 67 -10.78 12.26 -2.42
C TRP A 67 -11.37 11.47 -1.24
N GLY A 68 -10.89 11.77 -0.02
CA GLY A 68 -11.41 11.14 1.20
C GLY A 68 -12.89 11.39 1.42
N VAL A 69 -13.35 12.62 1.23
CA VAL A 69 -14.78 12.97 1.32
C VAL A 69 -15.62 12.21 0.29
N ALA A 70 -15.18 12.16 -0.98
CA ALA A 70 -15.92 11.45 -2.02
C ALA A 70 -16.00 9.94 -1.71
N PHE A 71 -14.91 9.33 -1.27
CA PHE A 71 -14.87 7.91 -0.89
C PHE A 71 -15.82 7.61 0.27
N LEU A 72 -15.79 8.39 1.34
CA LEU A 72 -16.69 8.24 2.48
C LEU A 72 -18.16 8.44 2.08
N ALA A 73 -18.43 9.42 1.22
CA ALA A 73 -19.79 9.67 0.74
C ALA A 73 -20.35 8.50 -0.07
N ILE A 74 -19.54 7.90 -0.95
CA ILE A 74 -19.95 6.73 -1.75
C ILE A 74 -20.32 5.57 -0.83
N LEU A 75 -19.45 5.23 0.13
CA LEU A 75 -19.70 4.12 1.05
C LEU A 75 -20.90 4.37 1.96
N THR A 76 -21.00 5.55 2.56
CA THR A 76 -22.07 5.89 3.50
C THR A 76 -23.44 6.06 2.82
N TYR A 77 -23.45 6.35 1.52
CA TYR A 77 -24.64 6.29 0.68
C TYR A 77 -25.08 4.85 0.39
N GLY A 78 -24.14 3.91 0.36
CA GLY A 78 -24.36 2.51 -0.01
C GLY A 78 -24.04 2.20 -1.48
N ALA A 79 -23.43 3.13 -2.19
CA ALA A 79 -22.84 2.84 -3.50
C ALA A 79 -21.50 2.10 -3.34
N VAL A 80 -21.06 1.41 -4.38
CA VAL A 80 -19.81 0.66 -4.41
C VAL A 80 -18.69 1.56 -4.90
N ALA A 81 -17.67 1.77 -4.08
CA ALA A 81 -16.50 2.55 -4.48
C ALA A 81 -15.59 1.76 -5.44
N VAL A 82 -15.06 2.42 -6.47
CA VAL A 82 -14.06 1.86 -7.38
C VAL A 82 -12.83 2.77 -7.37
N PRO A 83 -11.94 2.62 -6.37
CA PRO A 83 -10.70 3.39 -6.30
C PRO A 83 -9.74 2.96 -7.41
N ILE A 84 -9.27 3.92 -8.20
CA ILE A 84 -8.35 3.70 -9.33
C ILE A 84 -7.06 4.48 -9.06
N LEU A 85 -5.93 3.80 -9.22
CA LEU A 85 -4.61 4.42 -9.07
C LEU A 85 -4.41 5.51 -10.12
N HIS A 86 -4.10 6.72 -9.68
CA HIS A 86 -3.84 7.87 -10.55
C HIS A 86 -2.56 7.74 -11.41
N GLU A 87 -1.71 6.78 -11.06
CA GLU A 87 -0.48 6.44 -11.82
C GLU A 87 -0.76 5.50 -13.01
N PHE A 88 -1.98 4.98 -13.15
CA PHE A 88 -2.35 4.18 -14.31
C PHE A 88 -2.38 5.03 -15.58
N LYS A 89 -1.98 4.42 -16.71
CA LYS A 89 -2.15 5.03 -18.04
C LYS A 89 -3.64 5.22 -18.35
N ALA A 90 -3.96 6.19 -19.18
CA ALA A 90 -5.33 6.52 -19.54
C ALA A 90 -6.16 5.30 -19.98
N ASP A 91 -5.60 4.45 -20.86
CA ASP A 91 -6.27 3.23 -21.34
C ASP A 91 -6.66 2.28 -20.20
N ASN A 92 -5.80 2.16 -19.17
CA ASN A 92 -6.11 1.33 -18.01
C ASN A 92 -7.25 1.93 -17.19
N VAL A 93 -7.28 3.25 -17.03
CA VAL A 93 -8.38 3.94 -16.34
C VAL A 93 -9.69 3.75 -17.10
N HIS A 94 -9.70 3.96 -18.43
CA HIS A 94 -10.86 3.74 -19.29
C HIS A 94 -11.38 2.29 -19.17
N ASN A 95 -10.47 1.32 -19.25
CA ASN A 95 -10.82 -0.10 -19.12
C ASN A 95 -11.43 -0.44 -17.76
N ILE A 96 -10.86 0.10 -16.66
CA ILE A 96 -11.38 -0.15 -15.31
C ILE A 96 -12.75 0.48 -15.13
N VAL A 97 -12.94 1.72 -15.55
CA VAL A 97 -14.23 2.42 -15.50
C VAL A 97 -15.31 1.61 -16.24
N ASN A 98 -15.00 1.18 -17.47
CA ASN A 98 -15.94 0.39 -18.27
C ASN A 98 -16.19 -1.01 -17.68
N HIS A 99 -15.13 -1.72 -17.26
CA HIS A 99 -15.25 -3.06 -16.70
C HIS A 99 -16.03 -3.07 -15.39
N SER A 100 -15.86 -2.04 -14.55
CA SER A 100 -16.55 -1.93 -13.26
C SER A 100 -18.03 -1.55 -13.37
N ASP A 101 -18.51 -1.17 -14.56
CA ASP A 101 -19.82 -0.58 -14.77
C ASP A 101 -20.05 0.70 -13.94
N ALA A 102 -19.00 1.50 -13.77
CA ALA A 102 -19.13 2.75 -13.03
C ALA A 102 -20.09 3.72 -13.74
N ARG A 103 -21.01 4.30 -12.98
CA ARG A 103 -21.97 5.29 -13.49
C ARG A 103 -21.44 6.72 -13.42
N LEU A 104 -20.64 7.01 -12.39
CA LEU A 104 -19.98 8.29 -12.19
C LEU A 104 -18.48 8.09 -11.98
N LEU A 105 -17.69 9.10 -12.36
CA LEU A 105 -16.25 9.16 -12.09
C LEU A 105 -15.93 10.47 -11.40
N PHE A 106 -15.38 10.40 -10.18
CA PHE A 106 -14.67 11.50 -9.56
C PHE A 106 -13.21 11.47 -10.02
N VAL A 107 -12.72 12.53 -10.64
CA VAL A 107 -11.40 12.58 -11.26
C VAL A 107 -10.57 13.76 -10.75
N GLY A 108 -9.28 13.53 -10.50
CA GLY A 108 -8.32 14.60 -10.21
C GLY A 108 -7.93 15.37 -11.48
N ASP A 109 -7.55 16.63 -11.32
CA ASP A 109 -7.16 17.55 -12.38
C ASP A 109 -6.10 16.95 -13.33
N VAL A 110 -4.96 16.53 -12.78
CA VAL A 110 -3.84 15.96 -13.56
C VAL A 110 -4.24 14.68 -14.31
N VAL A 111 -5.11 13.87 -13.72
CA VAL A 111 -5.59 12.63 -14.35
C VAL A 111 -6.52 12.98 -15.52
N TRP A 112 -7.42 13.95 -15.30
CA TRP A 112 -8.39 14.39 -16.31
C TRP A 112 -7.74 14.84 -17.61
N GLU A 113 -6.63 15.57 -17.54
CA GLU A 113 -5.90 16.05 -18.72
C GLU A 113 -5.47 14.94 -19.69
N ALA A 114 -5.30 13.72 -19.21
CA ALA A 114 -4.88 12.56 -19.99
C ALA A 114 -6.04 11.67 -20.47
N LEU A 115 -7.25 11.83 -19.91
CA LEU A 115 -8.38 10.96 -20.23
C LEU A 115 -9.13 11.40 -21.48
N ASN A 116 -9.65 10.41 -22.21
CA ASN A 116 -10.62 10.60 -23.28
C ASN A 116 -12.00 10.14 -22.82
N GLU A 117 -12.93 11.06 -22.64
CA GLU A 117 -14.28 10.77 -22.18
C GLU A 117 -15.10 9.89 -23.13
N ALA A 118 -14.77 9.93 -24.43
CA ALA A 118 -15.43 9.10 -25.45
C ALA A 118 -15.15 7.60 -25.24
N GLU A 119 -14.01 7.26 -24.63
CA GLU A 119 -13.65 5.88 -24.29
C GLU A 119 -14.39 5.35 -23.05
N MET A 120 -15.19 6.18 -22.38
CA MET A 120 -16.02 5.81 -21.22
C MET A 120 -17.50 6.13 -21.48
N PRO A 121 -18.13 5.50 -22.49
CA PRO A 121 -19.46 5.90 -22.99
C PRO A 121 -20.60 5.66 -21.98
N ASN A 122 -20.41 4.74 -21.03
CA ASN A 122 -21.45 4.37 -20.05
C ASN A 122 -21.49 5.30 -18.82
N LEU A 123 -20.52 6.21 -18.67
CA LEU A 123 -20.57 7.20 -17.59
C LEU A 123 -21.70 8.20 -17.83
N GLU A 124 -22.51 8.44 -16.80
CA GLU A 124 -23.52 9.50 -16.79
C GLU A 124 -22.92 10.86 -16.48
N GLY A 125 -21.77 10.89 -15.78
CA GLY A 125 -21.05 12.11 -15.50
C GLY A 125 -19.62 11.90 -15.00
N ILE A 126 -18.81 12.94 -15.21
CA ILE A 126 -17.46 13.04 -14.69
C ILE A 126 -17.39 14.32 -13.85
N ILE A 127 -16.94 14.17 -12.60
CA ILE A 127 -16.93 15.21 -11.58
C ILE A 127 -15.47 15.49 -11.19
N LEU A 128 -15.06 16.74 -11.28
CA LEU A 128 -13.73 17.17 -10.83
C LEU A 128 -13.63 17.06 -9.30
N MET A 129 -12.61 16.39 -8.82
CA MET A 129 -12.47 16.07 -7.39
C MET A 129 -12.13 17.30 -6.53
N THR A 130 -11.45 18.30 -7.10
CA THR A 130 -10.96 19.47 -6.35
C THR A 130 -12.08 20.36 -5.80
N ASP A 131 -13.21 20.46 -6.49
CA ASP A 131 -14.34 21.35 -6.13
C ASP A 131 -15.72 20.75 -6.42
N PHE A 132 -15.76 19.49 -6.89
CA PHE A 132 -16.96 18.78 -7.32
C PHE A 132 -17.70 19.46 -8.49
N THR A 133 -16.97 20.17 -9.35
CA THR A 133 -17.49 20.71 -10.61
C THR A 133 -17.77 19.59 -11.60
N LEU A 134 -18.88 19.69 -12.31
CA LEU A 134 -19.27 18.73 -13.33
C LEU A 134 -18.51 19.04 -14.63
N LEU A 135 -17.62 18.12 -15.07
CA LEU A 135 -16.82 18.25 -16.29
C LEU A 135 -17.56 17.70 -17.51
N VAL A 136 -18.22 16.56 -17.34
CA VAL A 136 -19.02 15.89 -18.35
C VAL A 136 -20.36 15.53 -17.73
N CYS A 137 -21.43 15.83 -18.43
CA CYS A 137 -22.79 15.50 -18.05
C CYS A 137 -23.56 14.88 -19.21
N ARG A 138 -24.04 13.66 -19.00
CA ARG A 138 -24.88 12.93 -19.97
C ARG A 138 -26.26 12.59 -19.40
N SER A 139 -26.56 13.08 -18.19
CA SER A 139 -27.81 12.84 -17.48
C SER A 139 -28.44 14.16 -17.05
N LYS A 140 -29.69 14.41 -17.48
CA LYS A 140 -30.46 15.59 -17.04
C LYS A 140 -30.70 15.61 -15.52
N GLN A 141 -30.81 14.45 -14.91
CA GLN A 141 -30.96 14.34 -13.46
C GLN A 141 -29.70 14.81 -12.73
N LEU A 142 -28.52 14.41 -13.22
CA LEU A 142 -27.24 14.82 -12.65
C LEU A 142 -27.02 16.35 -12.83
N GLU A 143 -27.36 16.91 -14.01
CA GLU A 143 -27.28 18.34 -14.26
C GLU A 143 -28.17 19.12 -13.26
N TYR A 144 -29.44 18.73 -13.17
CA TYR A 144 -30.39 19.31 -12.22
C TYR A 144 -29.91 19.20 -10.77
N ALA A 145 -29.45 18.01 -10.36
CA ALA A 145 -28.95 17.77 -9.00
C ALA A 145 -27.77 18.69 -8.68
N ARG A 146 -26.85 18.89 -9.62
CA ARG A 146 -25.67 19.73 -9.42
C ARG A 146 -26.03 21.22 -9.34
N GLU A 147 -26.90 21.69 -10.20
CA GLU A 147 -27.36 23.09 -10.22
C GLU A 147 -28.10 23.49 -8.95
N HIS A 148 -28.95 22.58 -8.43
CA HIS A 148 -29.83 22.88 -7.29
C HIS A 148 -29.29 22.34 -5.95
N LEU A 149 -28.06 21.79 -5.92
CA LEU A 149 -27.49 21.12 -4.75
C LEU A 149 -27.56 21.95 -3.47
N ASN A 150 -27.19 23.21 -3.54
CA ASN A 150 -27.19 24.10 -2.37
C ASN A 150 -28.62 24.44 -1.91
N GLU A 151 -29.56 24.59 -2.84
CA GLU A 151 -30.98 24.80 -2.55
C GLU A 151 -31.57 23.59 -1.85
N MET A 152 -31.35 22.38 -2.38
CA MET A 152 -31.82 21.12 -1.81
C MET A 152 -31.23 20.89 -0.42
N PHE A 153 -29.94 21.14 -0.24
CA PHE A 153 -29.29 21.06 1.06
C PHE A 153 -29.92 22.05 2.06
N GLY A 154 -30.18 23.30 1.65
CA GLY A 154 -30.83 24.30 2.48
C GLY A 154 -32.28 23.95 2.83
N LYS A 155 -33.04 23.33 1.91
CA LYS A 155 -34.40 22.79 2.18
C LYS A 155 -34.37 21.64 3.17
N LYS A 156 -33.41 20.71 3.05
CA LYS A 156 -33.24 19.56 3.96
C LYS A 156 -32.83 20.00 5.36
N PHE A 157 -31.99 21.06 5.46
CA PHE A 157 -31.48 21.59 6.72
C PHE A 157 -31.72 23.10 6.87
N PRO A 158 -33.00 23.53 7.09
CA PRO A 158 -33.38 24.94 6.98
C PRO A 158 -32.81 25.83 8.09
N ARG A 159 -32.37 25.27 9.22
CA ARG A 159 -31.75 26.04 10.29
C ARG A 159 -30.24 25.94 10.26
N ASN A 160 -29.69 24.77 10.57
CA ASN A 160 -28.26 24.47 10.53
C ASN A 160 -28.05 22.94 10.44
N PHE A 161 -27.06 22.52 9.69
CA PHE A 161 -26.60 21.12 9.73
C PHE A 161 -25.80 20.88 11.01
N ARG A 162 -26.16 19.88 11.80
CA ARG A 162 -25.58 19.53 13.09
C ARG A 162 -25.27 18.06 13.17
N LYS A 163 -24.47 17.63 14.17
CA LYS A 163 -24.08 16.23 14.38
C LYS A 163 -25.27 15.27 14.55
N GLU A 164 -26.40 15.75 15.09
CA GLU A 164 -27.63 14.96 15.26
C GLU A 164 -28.28 14.58 13.92
N HIS A 165 -27.99 15.33 12.86
CA HIS A 165 -28.47 15.03 11.51
C HIS A 165 -27.63 13.96 10.79
N VAL A 166 -26.43 13.66 11.29
CA VAL A 166 -25.59 12.59 10.71
C VAL A 166 -26.22 11.25 11.06
N SER A 167 -26.68 10.55 10.05
CA SER A 167 -27.25 9.21 10.19
C SER A 167 -27.02 8.44 8.91
N TYR A 168 -26.19 7.44 8.98
CA TYR A 168 -25.89 6.59 7.83
C TYR A 168 -26.64 5.27 7.94
N ARG A 169 -26.83 4.62 6.79
CA ARG A 169 -27.38 3.27 6.76
C ARG A 169 -26.53 2.30 7.57
N ARG A 170 -27.10 1.19 7.97
CA ARG A 170 -26.31 0.07 8.50
C ARG A 170 -25.98 -0.87 7.35
N ASP A 171 -24.70 -1.19 7.22
CA ASP A 171 -24.20 -2.13 6.22
C ASP A 171 -24.50 -3.58 6.61
N ILE A 172 -24.68 -4.41 5.59
CA ILE A 172 -24.75 -5.85 5.73
C ILE A 172 -23.35 -6.42 5.51
N PRO A 173 -22.84 -7.32 6.37
CA PRO A 173 -21.45 -7.79 6.31
C PRO A 173 -21.00 -8.29 4.94
N GLU A 174 -21.82 -9.06 4.23
CA GLU A 174 -21.50 -9.63 2.91
C GLU A 174 -21.81 -8.68 1.73
N GLU A 175 -22.37 -7.51 1.99
CA GLU A 175 -22.63 -6.52 0.96
C GLU A 175 -21.34 -5.95 0.40
N LEU A 176 -21.25 -5.83 -0.94
CA LEU A 176 -20.09 -5.30 -1.63
C LEU A 176 -19.89 -3.81 -1.29
N ALA A 177 -18.74 -3.48 -0.71
CA ALA A 177 -18.37 -2.11 -0.35
C ALA A 177 -17.53 -1.44 -1.43
N LEU A 178 -16.50 -2.14 -1.94
CA LEU A 178 -15.62 -1.59 -2.96
C LEU A 178 -15.05 -2.68 -3.88
N ILE A 179 -14.63 -2.25 -5.08
CA ILE A 179 -13.88 -3.06 -6.03
C ILE A 179 -12.51 -2.42 -6.21
N ASN A 180 -11.46 -3.08 -5.74
CA ASN A 180 -10.09 -2.59 -5.87
C ASN A 180 -9.34 -3.34 -6.96
N TYR A 181 -8.84 -2.63 -7.97
CA TYR A 181 -8.16 -3.24 -9.10
C TYR A 181 -6.68 -3.44 -8.82
N THR A 182 -6.23 -4.69 -8.91
CA THR A 182 -4.81 -5.03 -8.75
C THR A 182 -4.08 -4.87 -10.08
N SER A 183 -2.84 -4.39 -10.02
CA SER A 183 -1.91 -4.46 -11.15
C SER A 183 -1.48 -5.92 -11.34
N GLY A 184 -2.28 -6.72 -12.04
CA GLY A 184 -1.94 -8.13 -12.31
C GLY A 184 -0.68 -8.25 -13.18
N THR A 185 -0.04 -9.41 -13.08
CA THR A 185 1.07 -9.82 -13.98
C THR A 185 0.60 -10.14 -15.41
N THR A 186 -0.71 -10.12 -15.64
CA THR A 186 -1.37 -10.31 -16.95
C THR A 186 -1.88 -8.96 -17.47
N SER A 187 -2.16 -8.87 -18.76
CA SER A 187 -2.60 -7.64 -19.47
C SER A 187 -3.87 -6.98 -18.92
N PHE A 188 -4.60 -7.64 -18.02
CA PHE A 188 -5.83 -7.12 -17.42
C PHE A 188 -5.76 -7.12 -15.89
N SER A 189 -6.02 -5.98 -15.28
CA SER A 189 -6.20 -5.84 -13.83
C SER A 189 -7.42 -6.62 -13.35
N LYS A 190 -7.30 -7.36 -12.24
CA LYS A 190 -8.43 -8.05 -11.63
C LYS A 190 -9.13 -7.13 -10.61
N GLY A 191 -10.44 -7.02 -10.67
CA GLY A 191 -11.24 -6.27 -9.70
C GLY A 191 -11.54 -7.11 -8.46
N VAL A 192 -10.85 -6.86 -7.37
CA VAL A 192 -11.05 -7.54 -6.08
C VAL A 192 -12.29 -6.98 -5.40
N MET A 193 -13.27 -7.82 -5.14
CA MET A 193 -14.53 -7.46 -4.49
C MET A 193 -14.39 -7.56 -2.96
N LEU A 194 -14.37 -6.43 -2.28
CA LEU A 194 -14.28 -6.36 -0.82
C LEU A 194 -15.64 -6.02 -0.20
N PRO A 195 -16.18 -6.90 0.66
CA PRO A 195 -17.43 -6.65 1.38
C PRO A 195 -17.21 -5.76 2.60
N TYR A 196 -18.30 -5.22 3.17
CA TYR A 196 -18.22 -4.41 4.39
C TYR A 196 -17.60 -5.16 5.57
N ARG A 197 -17.79 -6.50 5.69
CA ARG A 197 -17.12 -7.28 6.77
C ARG A 197 -15.59 -7.20 6.70
N SER A 198 -15.03 -7.14 5.48
CA SER A 198 -13.58 -7.00 5.31
C SER A 198 -13.09 -5.63 5.80
N LEU A 199 -13.78 -4.55 5.43
CA LEU A 199 -13.46 -3.20 5.92
C LEU A 199 -13.64 -3.09 7.44
N TRP A 200 -14.72 -3.66 7.96
CA TRP A 200 -14.99 -3.69 9.40
C TRP A 200 -13.88 -4.44 10.15
N SER A 201 -13.51 -5.63 9.68
CA SER A 201 -12.52 -6.46 10.36
C SER A 201 -11.12 -5.86 10.33
N ASN A 202 -10.70 -5.24 9.21
CA ASN A 202 -9.42 -4.51 9.14
C ASN A 202 -9.41 -3.28 10.06
N THR A 203 -10.50 -2.53 10.12
CA THR A 203 -10.62 -1.36 11.00
C THR A 203 -10.67 -1.78 12.47
N GLN A 204 -11.43 -2.81 12.79
CA GLN A 204 -11.51 -3.37 14.15
C GLN A 204 -10.15 -3.93 14.62
N PHE A 205 -9.42 -4.62 13.72
CA PHE A 205 -8.04 -5.04 13.98
C PHE A 205 -7.18 -3.85 14.40
N ALA A 206 -7.22 -2.76 13.63
CA ALA A 206 -6.43 -1.58 13.95
C ALA A 206 -6.82 -0.96 15.31
N PHE A 207 -8.10 -0.90 15.67
CA PHE A 207 -8.54 -0.49 17.01
C PHE A 207 -8.04 -1.39 18.14
N GLU A 208 -7.83 -2.69 17.87
CA GLU A 208 -7.36 -3.67 18.86
C GLU A 208 -5.85 -3.61 19.10
N VAL A 209 -5.08 -3.22 18.07
CA VAL A 209 -3.61 -3.30 18.11
C VAL A 209 -2.88 -1.96 18.03
N LEU A 210 -3.47 -0.96 17.39
CA LEU A 210 -2.88 0.37 17.25
C LEU A 210 -3.48 1.32 18.30
N THR A 211 -2.65 2.21 18.85
CA THR A 211 -3.01 3.02 20.03
C THR A 211 -3.37 4.47 19.69
N LEU A 212 -3.87 4.74 18.48
CA LEU A 212 -4.25 6.08 18.09
C LEU A 212 -5.46 6.60 18.86
N GLN A 213 -5.43 7.90 19.16
CA GLN A 213 -6.46 8.60 19.92
C GLN A 213 -7.01 9.80 19.10
N PRO A 214 -8.23 10.28 19.40
CA PRO A 214 -8.76 11.48 18.76
C PRO A 214 -7.77 12.66 18.80
N GLY A 215 -7.60 13.32 17.66
CA GLY A 215 -6.65 14.43 17.48
C GLY A 215 -5.19 14.00 17.22
N ASN A 216 -4.87 12.71 17.27
CA ASN A 216 -3.56 12.22 16.80
C ASN A 216 -3.40 12.55 15.31
N LYS A 217 -2.15 12.73 14.88
CA LYS A 217 -1.80 13.14 13.52
C LYS A 217 -1.21 11.98 12.74
N VAL A 218 -1.62 11.86 11.49
CA VAL A 218 -1.10 10.86 10.54
C VAL A 218 -0.82 11.55 9.21
N ILE A 219 0.20 11.09 8.50
CA ILE A 219 0.52 11.56 7.14
C ILE A 219 0.23 10.43 6.15
N SER A 220 -0.64 10.69 5.20
CA SER A 220 -0.94 9.78 4.10
C SER A 220 0.03 10.05 2.95
N ILE A 221 0.97 9.12 2.73
CA ILE A 221 1.99 9.15 1.68
C ILE A 221 1.79 8.06 0.63
N LEU A 222 1.14 6.95 1.02
CA LEU A 222 0.83 5.85 0.11
C LEU A 222 -0.44 6.17 -0.68
N PRO A 223 -0.56 5.69 -1.94
CA PRO A 223 -1.77 5.93 -2.72
C PRO A 223 -3.03 5.41 -2.00
N MET A 224 -4.03 6.29 -1.79
CA MET A 224 -5.30 5.90 -1.17
C MET A 224 -6.11 4.92 -2.03
N ALA A 225 -5.89 4.89 -3.34
CA ALA A 225 -6.50 3.86 -4.19
C ALA A 225 -5.87 2.47 -4.00
N HIS A 226 -4.83 2.34 -3.18
CA HIS A 226 -4.22 1.08 -2.80
C HIS A 226 -4.67 0.69 -1.39
N MET A 227 -5.11 -0.58 -1.19
CA MET A 227 -5.72 -1.02 0.08
C MET A 227 -4.87 -0.77 1.32
N TYR A 228 -3.54 -0.85 1.23
CA TYR A 228 -2.65 -0.59 2.36
C TYR A 228 -2.73 0.88 2.82
N GLY A 229 -2.59 1.83 1.89
CA GLY A 229 -2.76 3.25 2.19
C GLY A 229 -4.21 3.59 2.58
N LEU A 230 -5.19 3.00 1.89
CA LEU A 230 -6.61 3.24 2.17
C LEU A 230 -7.00 2.82 3.59
N ALA A 231 -6.60 1.62 4.02
CA ALA A 231 -7.00 1.07 5.30
C ALA A 231 -6.26 1.70 6.49
N PHE A 232 -4.93 1.96 6.35
CA PHE A 232 -4.03 2.29 7.47
C PHE A 232 -3.32 3.66 7.37
N GLU A 233 -3.71 4.51 6.41
CA GLU A 233 -3.38 5.94 6.41
C GLU A 233 -4.64 6.82 6.27
N PHE A 234 -5.84 6.20 6.21
CA PHE A 234 -7.08 6.97 6.06
C PHE A 234 -8.27 6.39 6.81
N ILE A 235 -8.74 5.15 6.48
CA ILE A 235 -10.00 4.62 7.03
C ILE A 235 -9.94 4.50 8.55
N TYR A 236 -8.95 3.78 9.06
CA TYR A 236 -8.80 3.57 10.50
C TYR A 236 -8.59 4.89 11.23
N GLU A 237 -7.70 5.71 10.73
CA GLU A 237 -7.35 7.00 11.33
C GLU A 237 -8.55 7.94 11.41
N PHE A 238 -9.34 8.00 10.33
CA PHE A 238 -10.58 8.77 10.34
C PHE A 238 -11.59 8.20 11.36
N CYS A 239 -11.74 6.88 11.40
CA CYS A 239 -12.62 6.22 12.38
C CYS A 239 -12.14 6.41 13.83
N ALA A 240 -10.82 6.53 14.06
CA ALA A 240 -10.21 6.78 15.36
C ALA A 240 -10.27 8.26 15.80
N GLY A 241 -10.77 9.16 14.96
CA GLY A 241 -10.84 10.61 15.28
C GLY A 241 -9.53 11.35 15.04
N CYS A 242 -8.62 10.79 14.25
CA CYS A 242 -7.33 11.40 13.95
C CYS A 242 -7.43 12.53 12.93
N HIS A 243 -6.37 13.33 12.86
CA HIS A 243 -6.17 14.35 11.86
C HIS A 243 -5.23 13.82 10.77
N VAL A 244 -5.76 13.55 9.57
CA VAL A 244 -5.02 12.99 8.44
C VAL A 244 -4.50 14.11 7.54
N TYR A 245 -3.20 14.09 7.25
CA TYR A 245 -2.53 15.02 6.33
C TYR A 245 -2.18 14.31 5.03
N PHE A 246 -2.71 14.77 3.91
CA PHE A 246 -2.44 14.22 2.58
C PHE A 246 -1.29 14.94 1.91
N LEU A 247 -0.28 14.20 1.44
CA LEU A 247 0.72 14.74 0.55
C LEU A 247 0.15 14.79 -0.88
N THR A 248 -0.35 15.95 -1.27
CA THR A 248 -0.99 16.17 -2.59
C THR A 248 0.01 16.25 -3.74
N ARG A 249 1.31 16.40 -3.43
CA ARG A 249 2.40 16.42 -4.42
C ARG A 249 3.13 15.08 -4.42
N MET A 250 3.81 14.79 -5.56
CA MET A 250 4.62 13.56 -5.62
C MET A 250 5.64 13.53 -4.49
N PRO A 251 5.61 12.47 -3.65
CA PRO A 251 6.44 12.42 -2.45
C PRO A 251 7.92 12.20 -2.81
N SER A 252 8.72 13.26 -2.76
CA SER A 252 10.18 13.13 -2.73
C SER A 252 10.65 12.94 -1.28
N PRO A 253 11.80 12.30 -1.03
CA PRO A 253 12.33 12.15 0.32
C PRO A 253 12.40 13.46 1.09
N LYS A 254 12.81 14.56 0.44
CA LYS A 254 12.87 15.90 1.03
C LYS A 254 11.51 16.39 1.52
N ILE A 255 10.46 16.22 0.70
CA ILE A 255 9.10 16.63 1.05
C ILE A 255 8.55 15.77 2.19
N ILE A 256 8.81 14.47 2.16
CA ILE A 256 8.39 13.53 3.22
C ILE A 256 9.01 13.93 4.55
N PHE A 257 10.32 14.14 4.61
CA PHE A 257 11.01 14.55 5.85
C PHE A 257 10.53 15.90 6.37
N GLN A 258 10.30 16.87 5.47
CA GLN A 258 9.76 18.16 5.85
C GLN A 258 8.36 17.99 6.47
N ALA A 259 7.49 17.19 5.85
CA ALA A 259 6.17 16.92 6.38
C ALA A 259 6.22 16.22 7.74
N PHE A 260 7.09 15.21 7.90
CA PHE A 260 7.27 14.54 9.20
C PHE A 260 7.73 15.52 10.30
N SER A 261 8.69 16.39 10.01
CA SER A 261 9.20 17.35 10.99
C SER A 261 8.16 18.40 11.42
N GLU A 262 7.26 18.79 10.50
CA GLU A 262 6.23 19.79 10.74
C GLU A 262 4.96 19.19 11.39
N VAL A 263 4.49 18.05 10.88
CA VAL A 263 3.25 17.40 11.35
C VAL A 263 3.49 16.60 12.61
N LYS A 264 4.64 15.91 12.73
CA LYS A 264 5.00 15.01 13.82
C LYS A 264 3.95 13.90 14.02
N PRO A 265 3.83 12.97 13.08
CA PRO A 265 2.82 11.93 13.11
C PRO A 265 2.96 11.01 14.32
N ASN A 266 1.84 10.44 14.77
CA ASN A 266 1.78 9.51 15.90
C ASN A 266 2.01 8.04 15.48
N ILE A 267 1.84 7.74 14.20
CA ILE A 267 2.20 6.48 13.57
C ILE A 267 2.75 6.76 12.17
N VAL A 268 3.63 5.90 11.67
CA VAL A 268 4.17 6.01 10.31
C VAL A 268 3.90 4.71 9.56
N ILE A 269 3.16 4.79 8.49
CA ILE A 269 2.93 3.68 7.56
C ILE A 269 3.90 3.86 6.39
N SER A 270 4.62 2.82 6.01
CA SER A 270 5.64 2.93 4.98
C SER A 270 5.80 1.65 4.16
N VAL A 271 6.53 1.76 3.07
CA VAL A 271 6.98 0.63 2.26
C VAL A 271 8.49 0.46 2.37
N PRO A 272 9.02 -0.76 2.18
CA PRO A 272 10.45 -1.06 2.28
C PRO A 272 11.34 -0.06 1.55
N LEU A 273 11.00 0.26 0.30
CA LEU A 273 11.79 1.15 -0.55
C LEU A 273 12.06 2.53 0.08
N ILE A 274 11.10 3.10 0.80
CA ILE A 274 11.25 4.42 1.45
C ILE A 274 12.25 4.28 2.60
N ILE A 275 12.07 3.30 3.47
CA ILE A 275 12.93 3.07 4.64
C ILE A 275 14.36 2.72 4.21
N GLU A 276 14.50 1.83 3.23
CA GLU A 276 15.80 1.42 2.70
C GLU A 276 16.56 2.58 2.08
N LYS A 277 15.91 3.43 1.28
CA LYS A 277 16.55 4.64 0.73
C LYS A 277 17.01 5.60 1.81
N ILE A 278 16.20 5.78 2.86
CA ILE A 278 16.57 6.62 3.99
C ILE A 278 17.84 6.09 4.67
N ILE A 279 17.86 4.79 4.96
CA ILE A 279 18.97 4.15 5.67
C ILE A 279 20.22 4.10 4.80
N LYS A 280 20.11 3.63 3.57
CA LYS A 280 21.25 3.50 2.65
C LYS A 280 21.91 4.85 2.30
N LYS A 281 21.13 5.93 2.17
CA LYS A 281 21.66 7.26 1.84
C LYS A 281 22.14 8.07 3.04
N ASN A 282 21.48 7.96 4.20
CA ASN A 282 21.69 8.90 5.30
C ASN A 282 22.37 8.27 6.54
N VAL A 283 22.26 6.97 6.72
CA VAL A 283 22.72 6.27 7.94
C VAL A 283 23.95 5.41 7.65
N LEU A 284 23.87 4.46 6.74
CA LEU A 284 24.95 3.51 6.45
C LEU A 284 26.28 4.18 6.09
N PRO A 285 26.34 5.19 5.19
CA PRO A 285 27.63 5.80 4.84
C PRO A 285 28.37 6.42 6.02
N LYS A 286 27.61 6.92 7.02
CA LYS A 286 28.19 7.49 8.25
C LYS A 286 28.73 6.41 9.18
N LEU A 287 28.04 5.26 9.27
CA LEU A 287 28.44 4.12 10.11
C LEU A 287 29.59 3.31 9.52
N GLU A 288 29.74 3.31 8.20
CA GLU A 288 30.74 2.52 7.49
C GLU A 288 32.13 3.17 7.41
N THR A 289 32.27 4.43 7.83
CA THR A 289 33.60 5.07 7.87
C THR A 289 34.55 4.29 8.77
N LEU A 290 35.82 4.22 8.38
CA LEU A 290 36.87 3.53 9.14
C LEU A 290 36.91 3.97 10.61
N LYS A 291 36.77 5.27 10.85
CA LYS A 291 36.70 5.85 12.19
C LYS A 291 35.51 5.31 12.98
N MET A 292 34.33 5.26 12.36
CA MET A 292 33.13 4.80 13.02
C MET A 292 33.17 3.28 13.28
N LYS A 293 33.67 2.48 12.32
CA LYS A 293 33.86 1.04 12.49
C LYS A 293 34.79 0.70 13.65
N LEU A 294 35.81 1.53 13.91
CA LEU A 294 36.70 1.38 15.08
C LEU A 294 36.01 1.77 16.39
N LEU A 295 35.26 2.87 16.41
CA LEU A 295 34.51 3.32 17.59
C LEU A 295 33.42 2.35 17.99
N LEU A 296 32.73 1.73 17.02
CA LEU A 296 31.69 0.71 17.24
C LEU A 296 32.22 -0.60 17.87
N LYS A 297 33.54 -0.83 17.88
CA LYS A 297 34.16 -1.97 18.57
C LYS A 297 34.33 -1.74 20.08
N VAL A 298 34.18 -0.50 20.56
CA VAL A 298 34.29 -0.17 21.99
C VAL A 298 32.91 -0.15 22.62
N PRO A 299 32.55 -1.08 23.54
CA PRO A 299 31.17 -1.29 24.00
C PRO A 299 30.45 -0.03 24.47
N LEU A 300 31.04 0.74 25.38
CA LEU A 300 30.42 1.97 25.92
C LEU A 300 30.24 3.08 24.86
N ILE A 301 31.13 3.12 23.86
CA ILE A 301 31.05 4.08 22.75
C ILE A 301 30.04 3.61 21.73
N ASN A 302 29.98 2.31 21.46
CA ASN A 302 29.00 1.67 20.59
C ASN A 302 27.57 2.02 21.00
N ASP A 303 27.23 1.84 22.28
CA ASP A 303 25.88 2.08 22.80
C ASP A 303 25.48 3.57 22.63
N LYS A 304 26.40 4.49 22.95
CA LYS A 304 26.15 5.92 22.74
C LYS A 304 25.99 6.30 21.26
N ILE A 305 26.75 5.69 20.36
CA ILE A 305 26.63 5.93 18.93
C ILE A 305 25.27 5.40 18.43
N LYS A 306 24.88 4.19 18.82
CA LYS A 306 23.59 3.60 18.46
C LYS A 306 22.43 4.46 18.96
N GLU A 307 22.49 4.93 20.19
CA GLU A 307 21.48 5.82 20.77
C GLU A 307 21.39 7.13 19.97
N ALA A 308 22.51 7.78 19.67
CA ALA A 308 22.51 9.01 18.87
C ALA A 308 21.99 8.79 17.45
N VAL A 309 22.29 7.66 16.81
CA VAL A 309 21.77 7.30 15.49
C VAL A 309 20.27 7.04 15.57
N ARG A 310 19.81 6.27 16.57
CA ARG A 310 18.37 6.03 16.82
C ARG A 310 17.62 7.35 16.99
N GLU A 311 18.10 8.23 17.87
CA GLU A 311 17.47 9.54 18.10
C GLU A 311 17.39 10.37 16.83
N HIS A 312 18.47 10.40 16.06
CA HIS A 312 18.49 11.12 14.78
C HIS A 312 17.45 10.55 13.80
N MET A 313 17.33 9.24 13.72
CA MET A 313 16.31 8.58 12.89
C MET A 313 14.90 8.88 13.40
N VAL A 314 14.67 8.76 14.70
CA VAL A 314 13.37 9.06 15.32
C VAL A 314 12.97 10.50 15.01
N GLN A 315 13.89 11.46 15.12
CA GLN A 315 13.64 12.87 14.79
C GLN A 315 13.35 13.07 13.29
N ALA A 316 13.99 12.31 12.39
CA ALA A 316 13.72 12.37 10.96
C ALA A 316 12.27 11.96 10.61
N PHE A 317 11.66 11.10 11.42
CA PHE A 317 10.25 10.71 11.31
C PHE A 317 9.31 11.59 12.17
N GLY A 318 9.78 12.74 12.67
CA GLY A 318 8.98 13.70 13.44
C GLY A 318 9.05 13.57 14.95
N GLY A 319 9.69 12.51 15.47
CA GLY A 319 10.01 12.35 16.90
C GLY A 319 8.82 12.00 17.82
N ASN A 320 7.63 11.73 17.28
CA ASN A 320 6.41 11.56 18.09
C ASN A 320 5.63 10.28 17.78
N PHE A 321 6.14 9.42 16.94
CA PHE A 321 5.45 8.19 16.55
C PHE A 321 5.70 7.04 17.54
N TYR A 322 4.71 6.15 17.65
CA TYR A 322 4.79 4.93 18.42
C TYR A 322 5.62 3.85 17.69
N GLU A 323 5.33 3.64 16.40
CA GLU A 323 6.05 2.68 15.54
C GLU A 323 5.99 3.08 14.07
N VAL A 324 6.90 2.49 13.30
CA VAL A 324 6.88 2.49 11.84
C VAL A 324 6.41 1.11 11.36
N ILE A 325 5.26 1.05 10.69
CA ILE A 325 4.74 -0.19 10.10
C ILE A 325 5.20 -0.25 8.65
N ILE A 326 5.92 -1.31 8.31
CA ILE A 326 6.50 -1.53 6.98
C ILE A 326 5.72 -2.67 6.32
N GLY A 327 5.20 -2.45 5.12
CA GLY A 327 4.42 -3.46 4.40
C GLY A 327 4.43 -3.29 2.90
N GLY A 328 3.78 -4.22 2.19
CA GLY A 328 3.57 -4.15 0.75
C GLY A 328 4.64 -4.80 -0.13
N ALA A 329 5.83 -5.09 0.40
CA ALA A 329 6.91 -5.82 -0.27
C ALA A 329 7.83 -6.49 0.77
N ALA A 330 8.74 -7.36 0.31
CA ALA A 330 9.80 -7.91 1.15
C ALA A 330 10.69 -6.79 1.71
N PHE A 331 11.11 -6.94 2.95
CA PHE A 331 11.97 -5.96 3.61
C PHE A 331 13.40 -6.47 3.70
N ASN A 332 14.36 -5.64 3.35
CA ASN A 332 15.77 -5.99 3.29
C ASN A 332 16.32 -6.38 4.67
N GLN A 333 16.86 -7.59 4.79
CA GLN A 333 17.31 -8.15 6.07
C GLN A 333 18.51 -7.41 6.67
N ASP A 334 19.41 -6.82 5.87
CA ASP A 334 20.54 -6.04 6.40
C ASP A 334 20.06 -4.74 7.02
N VAL A 335 19.12 -4.08 6.34
CA VAL A 335 18.43 -2.90 6.87
C VAL A 335 17.65 -3.25 8.12
N GLU A 336 16.95 -4.37 8.13
CA GLU A 336 16.22 -4.85 9.29
C GLU A 336 17.15 -5.15 10.47
N ARG A 337 18.30 -5.84 10.23
CA ARG A 337 19.31 -6.07 11.26
C ARG A 337 19.86 -4.77 11.85
N LEU A 338 20.09 -3.76 11.02
CA LEU A 338 20.50 -2.45 11.49
C LEU A 338 19.45 -1.80 12.38
N LEU A 339 18.18 -1.72 11.92
CA LEU A 339 17.09 -1.16 12.71
C LEU A 339 16.94 -1.85 14.07
N ARG A 340 17.04 -3.19 14.08
CA ARG A 340 17.02 -3.97 15.32
C ARG A 340 18.18 -3.65 16.22
N SER A 341 19.40 -3.51 15.66
CA SER A 341 20.59 -3.18 16.44
C SER A 341 20.55 -1.79 17.08
N LEU A 342 19.69 -0.92 16.56
CA LEU A 342 19.44 0.44 17.03
C LEU A 342 18.25 0.54 17.98
N ASP A 343 17.53 -0.56 18.25
CA ASP A 343 16.24 -0.56 18.96
C ASP A 343 15.24 0.45 18.39
N PHE A 344 15.24 0.59 17.04
CA PHE A 344 14.32 1.48 16.35
C PHE A 344 12.91 0.86 16.37
N PRO A 345 11.84 1.62 16.68
CA PRO A 345 10.49 1.09 16.78
C PRO A 345 9.87 0.84 15.39
N TYR A 346 10.00 -0.38 14.88
CA TYR A 346 9.41 -0.81 13.62
C TYR A 346 8.79 -2.20 13.71
N THR A 347 7.88 -2.47 12.82
CA THR A 347 7.33 -3.81 12.56
C THR A 347 7.12 -4.02 11.07
N VAL A 348 7.08 -5.29 10.65
CA VAL A 348 6.76 -5.66 9.27
C VAL A 348 5.43 -6.39 9.25
N GLY A 349 4.47 -5.87 8.49
CA GLY A 349 3.16 -6.49 8.27
C GLY A 349 3.07 -7.16 6.90
N TYR A 350 2.19 -8.15 6.80
CA TYR A 350 1.90 -8.86 5.56
C TYR A 350 0.42 -8.76 5.22
N GLY A 351 0.15 -8.52 3.95
CA GLY A 351 -1.21 -8.44 3.45
C GLY A 351 -1.28 -8.37 1.93
N MET A 352 -2.48 -8.47 1.42
CA MET A 352 -2.78 -8.37 -0.01
C MET A 352 -4.14 -7.72 -0.21
N THR A 353 -4.39 -7.20 -1.41
CA THR A 353 -5.65 -6.54 -1.75
C THR A 353 -6.85 -7.43 -1.48
N GLU A 354 -6.71 -8.72 -1.76
CA GLU A 354 -7.72 -9.76 -1.55
C GLU A 354 -8.09 -10.01 -0.08
N CYS A 355 -7.36 -9.38 0.86
CA CYS A 355 -7.63 -9.42 2.31
C CYS A 355 -7.93 -8.04 2.93
N GLY A 356 -8.10 -7.02 2.14
CA GLY A 356 -8.55 -5.69 2.51
C GLY A 356 -7.77 -4.80 3.50
N PRO A 357 -6.42 -4.87 3.78
CA PRO A 357 -5.43 -5.78 3.21
C PRO A 357 -4.83 -6.82 4.17
N ILE A 358 -5.00 -6.72 5.51
CA ILE A 358 -4.12 -7.35 6.51
C ILE A 358 -4.32 -8.87 6.61
N ILE A 359 -3.19 -9.59 6.66
CA ILE A 359 -3.10 -11.02 6.97
C ILE A 359 -2.30 -11.24 8.25
N CYS A 360 -1.09 -10.66 8.34
CA CYS A 360 -0.20 -10.82 9.49
C CYS A 360 0.27 -9.46 10.02
N TYR A 361 0.42 -9.43 11.35
CA TYR A 361 1.01 -8.30 12.06
C TYR A 361 1.47 -8.76 13.46
N GLU A 362 2.44 -8.06 14.04
CA GLU A 362 2.77 -8.11 15.46
C GLU A 362 3.28 -6.73 15.90
N ASP A 363 2.92 -6.29 17.08
CA ASP A 363 3.42 -5.06 17.70
C ASP A 363 4.96 -5.06 17.79
N TRP A 364 5.60 -3.93 17.51
CA TRP A 364 7.06 -3.80 17.42
C TRP A 364 7.82 -4.30 18.67
N LEU A 365 7.21 -4.23 19.86
CA LEU A 365 7.82 -4.74 21.10
C LEU A 365 7.91 -6.27 21.13
N ARG A 366 7.05 -6.96 20.39
CA ARG A 366 6.97 -8.42 20.32
C ARG A 366 7.34 -8.97 18.95
N TYR A 367 7.57 -8.09 18.00
CA TYR A 367 7.88 -8.44 16.63
C TYR A 367 9.16 -9.29 16.54
N LYS A 368 9.08 -10.38 15.78
CA LYS A 368 10.21 -11.26 15.49
C LYS A 368 10.85 -10.83 14.16
N PRO A 369 12.10 -10.33 14.14
CA PRO A 369 12.81 -9.99 12.92
C PRO A 369 12.86 -11.15 11.91
N GLY A 370 12.76 -10.80 10.61
CA GLY A 370 12.70 -11.78 9.52
C GLY A 370 11.34 -12.47 9.37
N SER A 371 10.34 -12.09 10.15
CA SER A 371 8.96 -12.54 9.98
C SER A 371 8.07 -11.37 9.53
N CYS A 372 6.80 -11.63 9.28
CA CYS A 372 5.77 -10.61 9.13
C CYS A 372 4.72 -10.66 10.25
N GLY A 373 5.11 -11.19 11.42
CA GLY A 373 4.23 -11.36 12.57
C GLY A 373 3.34 -12.59 12.47
N LYS A 374 2.23 -12.55 13.19
CA LYS A 374 1.25 -13.64 13.33
C LYS A 374 -0.04 -13.29 12.59
N ALA A 375 -0.91 -14.29 12.41
CA ALA A 375 -2.25 -14.06 11.89
C ALA A 375 -2.95 -12.92 12.63
N ALA A 376 -3.48 -11.97 11.88
CA ALA A 376 -4.31 -10.91 12.43
C ALA A 376 -5.58 -11.48 13.09
N PRO A 377 -6.15 -10.83 14.11
CA PRO A 377 -7.44 -11.24 14.67
C PRO A 377 -8.48 -11.51 13.58
N ARG A 378 -9.28 -12.58 13.76
CA ARG A 378 -10.31 -13.04 12.79
C ARG A 378 -9.76 -13.62 11.49
N MET A 379 -8.43 -13.86 11.42
CA MET A 379 -7.77 -14.53 10.30
C MET A 379 -7.14 -15.84 10.76
N GLU A 380 -7.16 -16.83 9.89
CA GLU A 380 -6.47 -18.10 10.04
C GLU A 380 -5.42 -18.22 8.95
N ILE A 381 -4.29 -18.86 9.27
CA ILE A 381 -3.20 -19.12 8.33
C ILE A 381 -2.78 -20.57 8.42
N LYS A 382 -2.53 -21.18 7.29
CA LYS A 382 -1.82 -22.47 7.20
C LYS A 382 -0.78 -22.40 6.08
N ILE A 383 0.26 -23.20 6.21
CA ILE A 383 1.23 -23.42 5.14
C ILE A 383 0.90 -24.77 4.51
N ASP A 384 0.71 -24.81 3.20
CA ASP A 384 0.49 -26.05 2.46
C ASP A 384 1.81 -26.79 2.28
N SER A 385 2.17 -27.53 3.34
CA SER A 385 3.45 -28.23 3.46
C SER A 385 3.31 -29.40 4.42
N PRO A 386 4.04 -30.52 4.19
CA PRO A 386 4.09 -31.65 5.13
C PRO A 386 4.80 -31.31 6.45
N ASP A 387 5.66 -30.30 6.46
CA ASP A 387 6.30 -29.74 7.67
C ASP A 387 6.33 -28.21 7.56
N PRO A 388 5.25 -27.52 8.01
CA PRO A 388 5.10 -26.08 7.89
C PRO A 388 6.20 -25.23 8.54
N GLN A 389 6.98 -25.82 9.44
CA GLN A 389 8.08 -25.12 10.13
C GLN A 389 9.38 -25.14 9.35
N ASN A 390 9.65 -26.21 8.60
CA ASN A 390 10.95 -26.44 7.97
C ASN A 390 10.88 -26.55 6.43
N ILE A 391 9.72 -26.92 5.90
CA ILE A 391 9.53 -27.09 4.44
C ILE A 391 8.62 -25.97 3.95
N VAL A 392 9.14 -25.18 3.01
CA VAL A 392 8.41 -24.08 2.38
C VAL A 392 7.19 -24.60 1.62
N GLY A 393 6.04 -24.00 1.86
CA GLY A 393 4.79 -24.25 1.14
C GLY A 393 4.03 -22.98 0.85
N GLU A 394 2.92 -23.07 0.12
CA GLU A 394 2.05 -21.92 -0.13
C GLU A 394 1.39 -21.45 1.18
N ILE A 395 1.36 -20.14 1.36
CA ILE A 395 0.63 -19.50 2.45
C ILE A 395 -0.85 -19.45 2.06
N LEU A 396 -1.70 -20.12 2.83
CA LEU A 396 -3.14 -20.07 2.69
C LEU A 396 -3.75 -19.30 3.84
N THR A 397 -4.75 -18.47 3.56
CA THR A 397 -5.42 -17.68 4.60
C THR A 397 -6.93 -17.75 4.47
N ARG A 398 -7.63 -17.67 5.61
CA ARG A 398 -9.09 -17.67 5.69
C ARG A 398 -9.55 -16.73 6.79
N GLY A 399 -10.69 -16.08 6.63
CA GLY A 399 -11.27 -15.24 7.68
C GLY A 399 -12.08 -14.06 7.16
N GLU A 400 -12.45 -13.17 8.08
CA GLU A 400 -13.36 -12.06 7.78
C GLU A 400 -12.78 -11.03 6.81
N ASN A 401 -11.45 -10.96 6.67
CA ASN A 401 -10.78 -10.02 5.77
C ASN A 401 -10.88 -10.43 4.29
N VAL A 402 -11.10 -11.73 4.01
CA VAL A 402 -11.03 -12.28 2.64
C VAL A 402 -12.14 -11.73 1.75
N MET A 403 -11.78 -11.41 0.52
CA MET A 403 -12.66 -10.92 -0.54
C MET A 403 -13.85 -11.86 -0.85
N LEU A 404 -14.85 -11.34 -1.54
CA LEU A 404 -15.92 -12.14 -2.14
C LEU A 404 -15.46 -12.91 -3.39
N GLY A 405 -14.40 -12.43 -4.05
CA GLY A 405 -13.88 -12.94 -5.31
C GLY A 405 -13.49 -11.83 -6.27
N TYR A 406 -13.25 -12.19 -7.53
CA TYR A 406 -12.91 -11.24 -8.59
C TYR A 406 -14.13 -10.86 -9.42
N TYR A 407 -14.37 -9.57 -9.57
CA TYR A 407 -15.52 -9.02 -10.29
C TYR A 407 -15.54 -9.50 -11.75
N LYS A 408 -16.69 -10.06 -12.17
CA LYS A 408 -16.88 -10.67 -13.50
C LYS A 408 -15.87 -11.76 -13.88
N ASN A 409 -15.23 -12.39 -12.89
CA ASN A 409 -14.25 -13.44 -13.15
C ASN A 409 -14.39 -14.62 -12.17
N PRO A 410 -15.46 -15.43 -12.34
CA PRO A 410 -15.71 -16.58 -11.46
C PRO A 410 -14.63 -17.66 -11.56
N GLU A 411 -13.99 -17.80 -12.71
CA GLU A 411 -12.92 -18.78 -12.95
C GLU A 411 -11.68 -18.46 -12.12
N ALA A 412 -11.21 -17.20 -12.16
CA ALA A 412 -10.12 -16.76 -11.31
C ALA A 412 -10.49 -16.79 -9.82
N THR A 413 -11.76 -16.58 -9.47
CA THR A 413 -12.26 -16.70 -8.10
C THR A 413 -12.15 -18.14 -7.61
N ALA A 414 -12.60 -19.11 -8.39
CA ALA A 414 -12.53 -20.54 -8.06
C ALA A 414 -11.09 -21.07 -7.97
N GLN A 415 -10.16 -20.46 -8.70
CA GLN A 415 -8.72 -20.76 -8.58
C GLN A 415 -8.08 -20.15 -7.34
N ALA A 416 -8.59 -19.01 -6.87
CA ALA A 416 -8.02 -18.30 -5.74
C ALA A 416 -8.59 -18.74 -4.38
N ILE A 417 -9.87 -19.13 -4.33
CA ILE A 417 -10.55 -19.54 -3.10
C ILE A 417 -11.05 -20.96 -3.28
N ASP A 418 -10.56 -21.87 -2.46
CA ASP A 418 -10.95 -23.27 -2.50
C ASP A 418 -12.34 -23.54 -1.88
N ALA A 419 -12.82 -24.79 -1.98
CA ALA A 419 -14.12 -25.19 -1.47
C ALA A 419 -14.26 -25.09 0.06
N GLU A 420 -13.15 -25.03 0.80
CA GLU A 420 -13.09 -24.87 2.25
C GLU A 420 -13.00 -23.39 2.67
N GLY A 421 -12.95 -22.47 1.71
CA GLY A 421 -12.84 -21.02 1.92
C GLY A 421 -11.43 -20.53 2.17
N TRP A 422 -10.39 -21.32 1.86
CA TRP A 422 -9.01 -20.87 1.93
C TRP A 422 -8.64 -20.09 0.67
N LEU A 423 -8.12 -18.89 0.89
CA LEU A 423 -7.51 -18.08 -0.16
C LEU A 423 -6.07 -18.54 -0.39
N HIS A 424 -5.77 -18.91 -1.61
CA HIS A 424 -4.44 -19.18 -2.13
C HIS A 424 -3.73 -17.86 -2.42
N THR A 425 -2.75 -17.51 -1.60
CA THR A 425 -2.11 -16.19 -1.71
C THR A 425 -1.12 -16.10 -2.88
N GLY A 426 -0.63 -17.25 -3.34
CA GLY A 426 0.49 -17.33 -4.28
C GLY A 426 1.83 -16.93 -3.66
N ASP A 427 1.88 -16.65 -2.37
CA ASP A 427 3.10 -16.41 -1.61
C ASP A 427 3.55 -17.70 -0.92
N LEU A 428 4.86 -17.94 -0.91
CA LEU A 428 5.50 -19.11 -0.30
C LEU A 428 6.14 -18.73 1.03
N GLY A 429 6.05 -19.61 2.01
CA GLY A 429 6.61 -19.33 3.33
C GLY A 429 6.65 -20.50 4.27
N VAL A 430 7.03 -20.21 5.51
CA VAL A 430 7.03 -21.12 6.66
C VAL A 430 6.38 -20.42 7.85
N ILE A 431 5.90 -21.21 8.81
CA ILE A 431 5.34 -20.70 10.07
C ILE A 431 6.06 -21.36 11.25
N ASP A 432 6.56 -20.57 12.19
CA ASP A 432 7.24 -21.13 13.35
C ASP A 432 6.26 -21.62 14.43
N LYS A 433 6.78 -22.31 15.45
CA LYS A 433 6.00 -22.84 16.59
C LYS A 433 5.23 -21.77 17.38
N ASN A 434 5.60 -20.52 17.24
CA ASN A 434 4.94 -19.38 17.90
C ASN A 434 3.92 -18.69 17.00
N GLY A 435 3.73 -19.18 15.77
CA GLY A 435 2.80 -18.63 14.80
C GLY A 435 3.36 -17.47 13.96
N ASN A 436 4.66 -17.17 14.03
CA ASN A 436 5.26 -16.14 13.17
C ASN A 436 5.45 -16.67 11.75
N VAL A 437 4.94 -15.95 10.77
CA VAL A 437 5.04 -16.28 9.36
C VAL A 437 6.29 -15.62 8.76
N THR A 438 7.07 -16.39 8.00
CA THR A 438 8.20 -15.89 7.22
C THR A 438 7.94 -16.16 5.75
N ILE A 439 7.87 -15.09 4.94
CA ILE A 439 7.69 -15.17 3.48
C ILE A 439 9.04 -15.48 2.84
N LYS A 440 9.04 -16.37 1.85
CA LYS A 440 10.22 -16.82 1.11
C LYS A 440 10.25 -16.33 -0.33
N GLY A 441 9.10 -16.09 -0.94
CA GLY A 441 8.98 -15.60 -2.30
C GLY A 441 7.59 -15.84 -2.86
N ARG A 442 7.47 -15.66 -4.18
CA ARG A 442 6.23 -15.90 -4.93
C ARG A 442 6.27 -17.22 -5.67
N SER A 443 5.18 -17.99 -5.64
CA SER A 443 5.09 -19.29 -6.35
C SER A 443 5.32 -19.13 -7.86
N LYS A 444 4.84 -18.04 -8.45
CA LYS A 444 5.01 -17.73 -9.89
C LYS A 444 6.44 -17.35 -10.28
N ASN A 445 7.25 -16.90 -9.33
CA ASN A 445 8.64 -16.49 -9.57
C ASN A 445 9.62 -17.60 -9.20
N MET A 446 9.16 -18.63 -8.47
CA MET A 446 10.00 -19.75 -8.08
C MET A 446 10.60 -20.43 -9.30
N LEU A 447 11.91 -20.67 -9.26
CA LEU A 447 12.66 -21.35 -10.30
C LEU A 447 13.04 -22.76 -9.85
N LEU A 448 13.19 -23.67 -10.80
CA LEU A 448 13.63 -25.03 -10.51
C LEU A 448 15.12 -25.17 -10.86
N GLY A 449 15.91 -25.52 -9.87
CA GLY A 449 17.31 -25.87 -10.06
C GLY A 449 17.49 -27.16 -10.88
N PRO A 450 18.71 -27.41 -11.40
CA PRO A 450 19.00 -28.56 -12.26
C PRO A 450 18.65 -29.94 -11.67
N SER A 451 18.62 -30.04 -10.33
CA SER A 451 18.29 -31.29 -9.61
C SER A 451 16.92 -31.22 -8.93
N GLY A 452 16.04 -30.32 -9.35
CA GLY A 452 14.68 -30.18 -8.83
C GLY A 452 14.57 -29.40 -7.52
N GLN A 453 15.62 -28.69 -7.10
CA GLN A 453 15.54 -27.80 -5.93
C GLN A 453 14.76 -26.54 -6.27
N ASN A 454 13.92 -26.09 -5.32
CA ASN A 454 13.26 -24.80 -5.41
C ASN A 454 14.28 -23.67 -5.17
N ILE A 455 14.30 -22.73 -6.09
CA ILE A 455 15.11 -21.50 -5.98
C ILE A 455 14.14 -20.33 -5.89
N TYR A 456 14.34 -19.49 -4.90
CA TYR A 456 13.53 -18.29 -4.66
C TYR A 456 14.34 -17.07 -5.11
N PRO A 457 14.05 -16.50 -6.31
CA PRO A 457 14.80 -15.37 -6.85
C PRO A 457 14.89 -14.20 -5.88
N GLU A 458 13.82 -13.93 -5.15
CA GLU A 458 13.72 -12.81 -4.21
C GLU A 458 14.79 -12.89 -3.09
N GLU A 459 15.15 -14.08 -2.63
CA GLU A 459 16.22 -14.27 -1.61
C GLU A 459 17.60 -13.93 -2.18
N ILE A 460 17.82 -14.18 -3.47
CA ILE A 460 19.07 -13.87 -4.16
C ILE A 460 19.11 -12.37 -4.50
N GLU A 461 18.02 -11.84 -5.02
CA GLU A 461 17.85 -10.43 -5.37
C GLU A 461 18.09 -9.53 -4.17
N GLU A 462 17.60 -9.93 -3.01
CA GLU A 462 17.84 -9.22 -1.74
C GLU A 462 19.34 -9.11 -1.45
N LYS A 463 20.09 -10.20 -1.55
CA LYS A 463 21.53 -10.20 -1.33
C LYS A 463 22.27 -9.31 -2.33
N ILE A 464 21.89 -9.39 -3.61
CA ILE A 464 22.47 -8.57 -4.68
C ILE A 464 22.18 -7.08 -4.42
N SER A 465 21.00 -6.72 -3.92
CA SER A 465 20.61 -5.34 -3.60
C SER A 465 21.49 -4.67 -2.53
N ASN A 466 22.23 -5.45 -1.75
CA ASN A 466 23.13 -4.96 -0.71
C ASN A 466 24.56 -4.72 -1.22
N LEU A 467 24.85 -5.09 -2.48
CA LEU A 467 26.18 -4.98 -3.05
C LEU A 467 26.45 -3.58 -3.63
N PRO A 468 27.72 -3.17 -3.75
CA PRO A 468 28.09 -1.85 -4.23
C PRO A 468 27.47 -1.48 -5.58
N TYR A 469 26.97 -0.26 -5.69
CA TYR A 469 26.40 0.33 -6.90
C TYR A 469 25.23 -0.45 -7.52
N VAL A 470 24.54 -1.30 -6.78
CA VAL A 470 23.30 -1.95 -7.25
C VAL A 470 22.11 -1.05 -6.91
N CYS A 471 21.42 -0.55 -7.93
CA CYS A 471 20.18 0.22 -7.77
C CYS A 471 18.95 -0.70 -7.81
N GLU A 472 18.89 -1.54 -8.84
CA GLU A 472 17.81 -2.52 -9.03
C GLU A 472 18.37 -3.80 -9.61
N ASN A 473 17.74 -4.93 -9.30
CA ASN A 473 18.14 -6.21 -9.86
C ASN A 473 16.97 -7.18 -9.99
N ILE A 474 17.13 -8.14 -10.90
CA ILE A 474 16.22 -9.27 -11.11
C ILE A 474 17.06 -10.51 -11.36
N VAL A 475 16.68 -11.63 -10.74
CA VAL A 475 17.25 -12.94 -11.02
C VAL A 475 16.34 -13.70 -11.96
N ILE A 476 16.91 -14.18 -13.06
CA ILE A 476 16.20 -14.94 -14.09
C ILE A 476 16.87 -16.29 -14.34
N GLN A 477 16.10 -17.25 -14.83
CA GLN A 477 16.64 -18.52 -15.32
C GLN A 477 16.79 -18.46 -16.84
N GLN A 478 17.97 -18.81 -17.32
CA GLN A 478 18.27 -18.89 -18.74
C GLN A 478 17.77 -20.21 -19.36
N SER A 479 17.80 -20.32 -20.68
CA SER A 479 17.37 -21.52 -21.41
C SER A 479 18.19 -22.77 -21.08
N ASP A 480 19.42 -22.61 -20.56
CA ASP A 480 20.29 -23.69 -20.08
C ASP A 480 20.09 -24.00 -18.58
N HIS A 481 19.00 -23.53 -17.99
CA HIS A 481 18.66 -23.66 -16.57
C HIS A 481 19.63 -22.97 -15.58
N LYS A 482 20.60 -22.22 -16.08
CA LYS A 482 21.48 -21.42 -15.20
C LYS A 482 20.83 -20.11 -14.80
N LEU A 483 21.25 -19.58 -13.65
CA LEU A 483 20.77 -18.30 -13.17
C LEU A 483 21.64 -17.15 -13.70
N ALA A 484 20.98 -16.06 -14.07
CA ALA A 484 21.62 -14.80 -14.38
C ALA A 484 20.95 -13.68 -13.59
N ALA A 485 21.73 -12.68 -13.20
CA ALA A 485 21.17 -11.46 -12.63
C ALA A 485 21.19 -10.32 -13.68
N LEU A 486 20.06 -9.68 -13.88
CA LEU A 486 19.97 -8.41 -14.58
C LEU A 486 20.10 -7.32 -13.54
N ILE A 487 21.02 -6.39 -13.70
CA ILE A 487 21.25 -5.31 -12.72
C ILE A 487 21.21 -3.95 -13.43
N TYR A 488 20.42 -3.05 -12.89
CA TYR A 488 20.51 -1.63 -13.17
C TYR A 488 21.41 -0.98 -12.11
N PRO A 489 22.64 -0.55 -12.48
CA PRO A 489 23.55 0.07 -11.54
C PRO A 489 23.12 1.49 -11.12
N ASP A 490 23.60 1.97 -9.98
CA ASP A 490 23.53 3.38 -9.62
C ASP A 490 24.57 4.18 -10.40
N PHE A 491 24.28 4.39 -11.69
CA PHE A 491 25.16 5.12 -12.60
C PHE A 491 25.45 6.55 -12.11
N GLU A 492 24.43 7.19 -11.51
CA GLU A 492 24.58 8.57 -11.02
C GLU A 492 25.63 8.65 -9.93
N GLU A 493 25.60 7.75 -8.96
CA GLU A 493 26.57 7.70 -7.87
C GLU A 493 27.94 7.25 -8.38
N ALA A 494 27.99 6.25 -9.26
CA ALA A 494 29.25 5.76 -9.84
C ALA A 494 29.98 6.87 -10.61
N TYR A 495 29.31 7.60 -11.48
CA TYR A 495 29.93 8.69 -12.24
C TYR A 495 30.31 9.89 -11.37
N LYS A 496 29.56 10.20 -10.30
CA LYS A 496 29.96 11.21 -9.31
C LYS A 496 31.28 10.88 -8.62
N GLN A 497 31.55 9.58 -8.45
CA GLN A 497 32.82 9.10 -7.88
C GLN A 497 33.92 8.93 -8.92
N GLY A 498 33.69 9.30 -10.17
CA GLY A 498 34.66 9.26 -11.25
C GLY A 498 34.88 7.87 -11.85
N LEU A 499 33.97 6.92 -11.62
CA LEU A 499 34.05 5.59 -12.21
C LEU A 499 33.62 5.63 -13.68
N THR A 500 34.24 4.75 -14.48
CA THR A 500 33.92 4.53 -15.89
C THR A 500 32.99 3.31 -16.04
N ASP A 501 32.41 3.12 -17.24
CA ASP A 501 31.61 1.94 -17.55
C ASP A 501 32.39 0.64 -17.33
N ALA A 502 33.68 0.61 -17.70
CA ALA A 502 34.56 -0.53 -17.45
C ALA A 502 34.76 -0.81 -15.95
N ASP A 503 34.81 0.25 -15.12
CA ASP A 503 34.85 0.08 -13.66
C ASP A 503 33.54 -0.49 -13.12
N ILE A 504 32.42 -0.04 -13.66
CA ILE A 504 31.09 -0.57 -13.28
C ILE A 504 30.98 -2.06 -13.66
N GLU A 505 31.41 -2.44 -14.87
CA GLU A 505 31.41 -3.84 -15.28
C GLU A 505 32.28 -4.70 -14.34
N ARG A 506 33.47 -4.23 -13.98
CA ARG A 506 34.36 -4.92 -13.05
C ARG A 506 33.74 -5.06 -11.66
N ILE A 507 33.11 -4.00 -11.14
CA ILE A 507 32.42 -4.02 -9.85
C ILE A 507 31.25 -5.01 -9.89
N MET A 508 30.49 -5.06 -10.97
CA MET A 508 29.39 -6.04 -11.10
C MET A 508 29.90 -7.49 -11.11
N GLU A 509 31.05 -7.75 -11.70
CA GLU A 509 31.65 -9.10 -11.64
C GLU A 509 32.19 -9.42 -10.23
N GLU A 510 32.75 -8.45 -9.52
CA GLU A 510 33.11 -8.59 -8.10
C GLU A 510 31.85 -8.87 -7.24
N ASN A 511 30.75 -8.18 -7.51
CA ASN A 511 29.45 -8.42 -6.87
C ASN A 511 28.94 -9.85 -7.13
N ARG A 512 29.09 -10.37 -8.36
CA ARG A 512 28.73 -11.75 -8.68
C ARG A 512 29.53 -12.76 -7.85
N MET A 513 30.82 -12.55 -7.73
CA MET A 513 31.67 -13.43 -6.91
C MET A 513 31.30 -13.34 -5.42
N ALA A 514 31.02 -12.14 -4.93
CA ALA A 514 30.64 -11.91 -3.54
C ALA A 514 29.32 -12.60 -3.19
N VAL A 515 28.28 -12.42 -4.00
CA VAL A 515 26.99 -13.06 -3.73
C VAL A 515 27.08 -14.59 -3.83
N ASN A 516 27.83 -15.11 -4.81
CA ASN A 516 28.02 -16.55 -4.99
C ASN A 516 28.75 -17.22 -3.83
N ALA A 517 29.60 -16.50 -3.11
CA ALA A 517 30.26 -17.00 -1.91
C ALA A 517 29.27 -17.31 -0.77
N GLU A 518 28.10 -16.67 -0.79
CA GLU A 518 27.03 -16.86 0.20
C GLU A 518 25.91 -17.80 -0.27
N LEU A 519 25.88 -18.14 -1.56
CA LEU A 519 24.81 -18.94 -2.15
C LEU A 519 25.16 -20.42 -2.24
N PRO A 520 24.21 -21.33 -2.00
CA PRO A 520 24.35 -22.74 -2.33
C PRO A 520 24.72 -22.96 -3.82
N ALA A 521 25.46 -23.98 -4.13
CA ALA A 521 25.95 -24.25 -5.49
C ALA A 521 24.84 -24.29 -6.57
N TYR A 522 23.65 -24.79 -6.22
CA TYR A 522 22.52 -24.91 -7.14
C TYR A 522 21.82 -23.57 -7.44
N SER A 523 22.07 -22.51 -6.66
CA SER A 523 21.47 -21.18 -6.81
C SER A 523 22.48 -20.09 -7.17
N GLN A 524 23.71 -20.47 -7.55
CA GLN A 524 24.75 -19.50 -7.92
C GLN A 524 24.45 -18.83 -9.26
N ILE A 525 24.74 -17.52 -9.30
CA ILE A 525 24.60 -16.67 -10.49
C ILE A 525 25.79 -16.92 -11.42
N THR A 526 25.52 -17.33 -12.66
CA THR A 526 26.57 -17.60 -13.65
C THR A 526 27.08 -16.34 -14.33
N ARG A 527 26.21 -15.34 -14.51
CA ARG A 527 26.61 -14.04 -15.06
C ARG A 527 25.73 -12.92 -14.53
N ILE A 528 26.28 -11.70 -14.53
CA ILE A 528 25.53 -10.46 -14.42
C ILE A 528 25.41 -9.81 -15.80
N LYS A 529 24.25 -9.29 -16.12
CA LYS A 529 24.00 -8.46 -17.30
C LYS A 529 23.60 -7.07 -16.81
N ILE A 530 24.39 -6.06 -17.19
CA ILE A 530 24.06 -4.66 -16.88
C ILE A 530 22.89 -4.24 -17.75
N TYR A 531 21.88 -3.65 -17.10
CA TYR A 531 20.70 -3.10 -17.75
C TYR A 531 20.87 -1.57 -17.83
N PRO A 532 20.62 -0.94 -18.98
CA PRO A 532 20.97 0.47 -19.19
C PRO A 532 19.97 1.46 -18.56
N GLU A 533 18.78 1.00 -18.20
CA GLU A 533 17.69 1.82 -17.68
C GLU A 533 16.95 1.11 -16.54
N GLU A 534 16.17 1.85 -15.76
CA GLU A 534 15.36 1.29 -14.68
C GLU A 534 14.38 0.23 -15.22
N PHE A 535 14.14 -0.83 -14.42
CA PHE A 535 13.15 -1.84 -14.77
C PHE A 535 11.73 -1.27 -14.73
N GLU A 536 10.86 -1.79 -15.60
CA GLU A 536 9.44 -1.48 -15.52
C GLU A 536 8.85 -1.96 -14.20
N LYS A 537 8.14 -1.07 -13.54
CA LYS A 537 7.53 -1.30 -12.23
C LYS A 537 6.02 -1.27 -12.30
N THR A 538 5.42 -1.99 -11.39
CA THR A 538 4.00 -1.79 -11.08
C THR A 538 3.81 -0.43 -10.37
N PRO A 539 2.57 0.09 -10.26
CA PRO A 539 2.30 1.28 -9.44
C PRO A 539 2.74 1.12 -7.97
N LYS A 540 2.85 -0.12 -7.48
CA LYS A 540 3.40 -0.46 -6.16
C LYS A 540 4.93 -0.36 -6.08
N LYS A 541 5.59 0.10 -7.15
CA LYS A 541 7.05 0.15 -7.28
C LYS A 541 7.75 -1.21 -7.25
N SER A 542 7.03 -2.31 -7.41
CA SER A 542 7.60 -3.66 -7.58
C SER A 542 7.94 -3.89 -9.05
N ILE A 543 9.09 -4.49 -9.32
CA ILE A 543 9.54 -4.77 -10.68
C ILE A 543 8.63 -5.83 -11.33
N LYS A 544 8.33 -5.67 -12.62
CA LYS A 544 7.51 -6.60 -13.39
C LYS A 544 8.38 -7.74 -13.94
N HIS A 545 8.71 -8.71 -13.11
CA HIS A 545 9.59 -9.84 -13.46
C HIS A 545 9.22 -10.55 -14.77
N PHE A 546 7.92 -10.69 -15.05
CA PHE A 546 7.44 -11.40 -16.25
C PHE A 546 7.86 -10.76 -17.59
N LEU A 547 8.24 -9.47 -17.60
CA LEU A 547 8.73 -8.79 -18.81
C LEU A 547 10.17 -9.17 -19.15
N TYR A 548 10.90 -9.80 -18.24
CA TYR A 548 12.34 -10.03 -18.34
C TYR A 548 12.72 -11.51 -18.36
N GLN A 549 11.75 -12.42 -18.24
CA GLN A 549 11.99 -13.87 -18.19
C GLN A 549 12.56 -14.45 -19.49
N GLU A 550 12.42 -13.76 -20.63
CA GLU A 550 12.88 -14.21 -21.97
C GLU A 550 14.09 -13.41 -22.50
N VAL A 551 14.81 -12.69 -21.64
CA VAL A 551 15.98 -11.93 -22.09
C VAL A 551 17.12 -12.89 -22.42
N LYS A 552 17.34 -13.10 -23.74
CA LYS A 552 18.40 -13.95 -24.32
C LYS A 552 19.80 -13.41 -24.06
#